data_3fb647b4d474412380e59b0f1bb26cda
#
_entry.id   3fb647b4d474412380e59b0f1bb26cda
#
_cell.length_a   1.000
_cell.length_b   1.000
_cell.length_c   1.000
_cell.angle_alpha   90.00
_cell.angle_beta   90.00
_cell.angle_gamma   90.00
#
_symmetry.space_group_name_H-M   'P 1'
#
loop_
_entity.id
_entity.type
_entity.pdbx_description
1 polymer ?
#
loop_
_entity_poly.entity_id
_entity_poly.type
_entity_poly.pdbx_seq_one_letter_code
_entity_poly.pdbx_strand_id
1 'polypeptide(L)'
;MGNLTVSQPNNIWSPSGNSLAVFVDGVSGIIKLKDALGNVQPLSDFIPSPSGSSPFEYGTANGAIKPVLGSNTASGIFSKVGGGKSNSASGLYSVTGGGQNNQSGSALATIGGGNFNVVNASTGTIAGGNANSATAFSTTIGGGRVNTASGCYATIGGGASNTASGFCSTIGGGRCNVVTQAIGTIGGGFCNSNIGQYGTIAGGGFNCALNYATVGGGRINIASGAGSIIAGGTCNTASNKYATIGGGFCNTSSNFYTTVGGGKSNSASAYYSTVGGGFCNTVNSDNAVISGGHYNTASGKCSFVGGGSCNCATSIYTAIGGGRLNTVSGECSSIFSGVCNTVSGECSSVLSGFSNQISANSSVIGGGRQNISCSLYGTIAGGYCNVVCCIAATVGGGVENTASYNNATIGGGRFNTASYANATIGGGYCNTASCNNATVGGGQGNIASNEFTTIGGGNANSACGNFSTVGGGQNNVSSCYFTTIGGGQNNTASYCLATVGGGQNNTASALNSTVGGGSYNVASNLHAMISGGICNTASGCYSVIVGGTTNISNSAFSGILGGHNNTTNNFNEVMLLGSNLTADIACTTFVNNLSIKNIPTSNTGLPSGAVWSNGGVLEIVP
;
A
#
# COMPACT_ATOMS: atom_id res chain seq x y z
N MET A 1 -62.62 0.89 25.18
CA MET A 1 -63.29 0.56 26.44
C MET A 1 -62.19 0.42 27.48
N GLY A 2 -62.01 1.48 28.30
CA GLY A 2 -61.05 1.43 29.42
C GLY A 2 -61.78 1.01 30.67
N ASN A 3 -61.28 0.03 31.37
CA ASN A 3 -61.84 -0.45 32.63
C ASN A 3 -61.80 0.64 33.69
N LEU A 4 -62.97 0.99 34.22
CA LEU A 4 -63.13 1.86 35.37
C LEU A 4 -62.78 1.04 36.62
N THR A 5 -61.62 1.27 37.23
CA THR A 5 -61.28 0.65 38.51
C THR A 5 -61.76 1.57 39.64
N VAL A 6 -62.79 1.13 40.35
CA VAL A 6 -63.28 1.81 41.56
C VAL A 6 -62.43 1.29 42.74
N SER A 7 -61.52 2.14 43.26
CA SER A 7 -60.77 1.82 44.47
C SER A 7 -61.50 2.25 45.75
N GLN A 8 -61.44 1.44 46.78
CA GLN A 8 -62.06 1.61 48.12
C GLN A 8 -61.66 2.94 48.84
N PRO A 9 -62.39 3.41 49.82
CA PRO A 9 -62.53 4.82 50.20
C PRO A 9 -61.40 5.45 51.03
N ASN A 10 -60.19 4.93 51.07
CA ASN A 10 -59.11 5.50 51.93
C ASN A 10 -57.77 5.79 51.25
N ASN A 11 -57.62 5.76 49.96
CA ASN A 11 -56.42 6.23 49.28
C ASN A 11 -56.77 7.29 48.23
N ILE A 12 -56.63 8.55 48.65
CA ILE A 12 -56.77 9.71 47.74
C ILE A 12 -55.54 9.81 46.87
N TRP A 13 -55.56 9.30 45.66
CA TRP A 13 -54.56 9.56 44.65
C TRP A 13 -54.52 11.05 44.31
N SER A 14 -53.38 11.70 44.46
CA SER A 14 -53.19 13.06 43.91
C SER A 14 -52.74 12.90 42.45
N PRO A 15 -53.53 13.35 41.48
CA PRO A 15 -53.17 13.28 40.06
C PRO A 15 -51.97 14.22 39.81
N SER A 16 -50.91 13.71 39.18
CA SER A 16 -49.83 14.53 38.66
C SER A 16 -50.16 14.95 37.22
N GLY A 17 -50.07 16.23 36.93
CA GLY A 17 -50.40 16.78 35.62
C GLY A 17 -51.93 17.13 35.45
N ASN A 18 -52.37 17.34 34.21
CA ASN A 18 -53.76 17.76 33.87
C ASN A 18 -54.78 16.60 33.93
N SER A 19 -54.67 15.69 34.89
CA SER A 19 -55.60 14.56 35.05
C SER A 19 -56.67 14.89 36.10
N LEU A 20 -57.90 14.46 35.87
CA LEU A 20 -59.01 14.50 36.84
C LEU A 20 -59.15 13.11 37.47
N ALA A 21 -59.10 13.02 38.79
CA ALA A 21 -59.40 11.78 39.48
C ALA A 21 -60.89 11.69 39.80
N VAL A 22 -61.51 10.57 39.42
CA VAL A 22 -62.88 10.25 39.78
C VAL A 22 -62.86 9.34 41.02
N PHE A 23 -63.53 9.71 42.10
CA PHE A 23 -63.61 8.88 43.29
C PHE A 23 -65.01 8.93 43.90
N VAL A 24 -65.36 7.97 44.71
CA VAL A 24 -66.59 7.95 45.49
C VAL A 24 -66.26 8.46 46.90
N ASP A 25 -66.90 9.54 47.30
CA ASP A 25 -66.77 10.04 48.67
C ASP A 25 -67.38 9.02 49.67
N GLY A 26 -66.53 8.44 50.51
CA GLY A 26 -66.92 7.38 51.46
C GLY A 26 -67.94 7.80 52.52
N VAL A 27 -68.14 9.10 52.74
CA VAL A 27 -69.09 9.63 53.71
C VAL A 27 -70.46 9.93 53.08
N SER A 28 -70.49 10.46 51.87
CA SER A 28 -71.75 10.87 51.19
C SER A 28 -72.19 9.91 50.12
N GLY A 29 -71.35 8.92 49.70
CA GLY A 29 -71.63 8.02 48.58
C GLY A 29 -71.71 8.71 47.22
N ILE A 30 -71.31 9.96 47.13
CA ILE A 30 -71.38 10.78 45.91
C ILE A 30 -70.12 10.65 45.15
N ILE A 31 -70.17 10.43 43.81
CA ILE A 31 -69.05 10.48 42.93
C ILE A 31 -68.53 11.91 42.77
N LYS A 32 -67.30 12.16 43.12
CA LYS A 32 -66.61 13.47 43.05
C LYS A 32 -65.44 13.46 42.08
N LEU A 33 -65.17 14.62 41.50
CA LEU A 33 -63.99 14.86 40.64
C LEU A 33 -62.97 15.68 41.46
N LYS A 34 -61.71 15.28 41.41
CA LYS A 34 -60.59 16.04 41.99
C LYS A 34 -59.63 16.48 40.87
N ASP A 35 -59.35 17.76 40.80
CA ASP A 35 -58.37 18.31 39.89
C ASP A 35 -56.93 18.20 40.43
N ALA A 36 -55.96 18.52 39.59
CA ALA A 36 -54.54 18.50 39.98
C ALA A 36 -54.16 19.54 41.06
N LEU A 37 -55.05 20.49 41.34
CA LEU A 37 -54.88 21.50 42.40
C LEU A 37 -55.51 21.08 43.70
N GLY A 38 -56.12 19.88 43.75
CA GLY A 38 -56.77 19.36 44.99
C GLY A 38 -58.23 19.75 45.16
N ASN A 39 -58.80 20.56 44.28
CA ASN A 39 -60.19 20.97 44.39
C ASN A 39 -61.10 19.77 44.08
N VAL A 40 -62.05 19.53 44.97
CA VAL A 40 -63.01 18.44 44.90
C VAL A 40 -64.39 19.00 44.63
N GLN A 41 -65.04 18.58 43.53
CA GLN A 41 -66.43 18.92 43.20
C GLN A 41 -67.27 17.65 43.01
N PRO A 42 -68.55 17.64 43.41
CA PRO A 42 -69.47 16.52 43.13
C PRO A 42 -69.63 16.35 41.63
N LEU A 43 -69.73 15.10 41.15
CA LEU A 43 -70.05 14.82 39.74
C LEU A 43 -71.44 15.33 39.38
N SER A 44 -72.30 15.51 40.40
CA SER A 44 -73.60 16.15 40.23
C SER A 44 -73.58 17.58 39.64
N ASP A 45 -72.44 18.29 39.83
CA ASP A 45 -72.25 19.62 39.25
C ASP A 45 -71.91 19.58 37.77
N PHE A 46 -71.60 18.39 37.25
CA PHE A 46 -71.33 18.12 35.84
C PHE A 46 -72.35 17.22 35.17
N ILE A 47 -73.30 16.66 35.96
CA ILE A 47 -74.48 15.94 35.47
C ILE A 47 -75.64 16.85 35.52
N PRO A 48 -76.44 17.00 34.44
CA PRO A 48 -77.68 17.87 34.47
C PRO A 48 -78.54 17.45 35.64
N SER A 49 -78.94 18.43 36.45
CA SER A 49 -79.99 18.22 37.47
C SER A 49 -81.29 17.72 36.75
N PRO A 50 -82.11 16.88 37.40
CA PRO A 50 -83.36 16.33 36.82
C PRO A 50 -84.38 17.38 36.34
N SER A 51 -84.05 18.68 36.40
CA SER A 51 -84.84 19.80 35.94
C SER A 51 -84.71 20.15 34.45
N GLY A 52 -84.14 19.25 33.60
CA GLY A 52 -84.29 19.35 32.12
C GLY A 52 -83.46 20.39 31.41
N SER A 53 -82.43 21.05 32.03
CA SER A 53 -81.52 21.93 31.30
C SER A 53 -80.30 21.13 30.79
N SER A 54 -80.07 21.16 29.52
CA SER A 54 -78.90 20.59 28.88
C SER A 54 -77.63 21.21 29.50
N PRO A 55 -76.58 20.43 29.84
CA PRO A 55 -75.27 20.96 30.27
C PRO A 55 -74.55 21.76 29.18
N PHE A 56 -75.12 21.76 27.96
CA PHE A 56 -74.63 22.51 26.80
C PHE A 56 -75.65 23.55 26.35
N GLU A 57 -75.20 24.69 25.92
CA GLU A 57 -76.00 25.76 25.31
C GLU A 57 -75.57 26.01 23.86
N TYR A 58 -76.43 26.66 23.10
CA TYR A 58 -76.08 27.11 21.76
C TYR A 58 -75.01 28.22 21.85
N GLY A 59 -74.00 28.15 20.98
CA GLY A 59 -73.05 29.24 20.80
C GLY A 59 -73.68 30.43 20.03
N THR A 60 -72.84 31.36 19.60
CA THR A 60 -73.26 32.57 18.92
C THR A 60 -73.63 32.39 17.44
N ALA A 61 -73.36 31.24 16.84
CA ALA A 61 -73.64 30.90 15.44
C ALA A 61 -74.60 29.69 15.33
N ASN A 62 -75.30 29.53 14.16
CA ASN A 62 -76.22 28.42 13.92
C ASN A 62 -75.54 27.06 14.12
N GLY A 63 -76.19 26.20 14.92
CA GLY A 63 -75.72 24.86 15.24
C GLY A 63 -74.41 24.79 16.10
N ALA A 64 -73.90 25.90 16.60
CA ALA A 64 -72.82 25.96 17.53
C ALA A 64 -73.26 25.48 18.92
N ILE A 65 -72.43 24.69 19.59
CA ILE A 65 -72.70 24.13 20.93
C ILE A 65 -71.51 24.33 21.86
N LYS A 66 -71.75 24.82 23.07
CA LYS A 66 -70.72 24.98 24.11
C LYS A 66 -71.26 24.61 25.49
N PRO A 67 -70.45 24.24 26.49
CA PRO A 67 -70.86 24.06 27.87
C PRO A 67 -71.34 25.37 28.46
N VAL A 68 -72.34 25.29 29.36
CA VAL A 68 -72.88 26.44 30.11
C VAL A 68 -71.84 27.05 31.05
N LEU A 69 -70.94 26.22 31.55
CA LEU A 69 -69.83 26.62 32.48
C LEU A 69 -68.49 26.77 31.76
N GLY A 70 -67.62 27.59 32.32
CA GLY A 70 -66.20 27.61 31.92
C GLY A 70 -65.79 28.71 30.93
N SER A 71 -66.57 29.75 30.68
CA SER A 71 -66.29 30.88 29.78
C SER A 71 -65.88 30.45 28.37
N ASN A 72 -66.44 29.35 27.87
CA ASN A 72 -66.20 28.82 26.55
C ASN A 72 -66.94 29.60 25.47
N THR A 73 -66.38 29.70 24.26
CA THR A 73 -67.01 30.38 23.12
C THR A 73 -67.16 29.44 21.94
N ALA A 74 -68.36 29.27 21.42
CA ALA A 74 -68.62 28.61 20.14
C ALA A 74 -69.29 29.63 19.22
N SER A 75 -68.52 30.23 18.31
CA SER A 75 -69.04 31.32 17.43
C SER A 75 -69.00 30.95 15.95
N GLY A 76 -68.47 29.82 15.56
CA GLY A 76 -68.49 29.29 14.19
C GLY A 76 -69.82 28.55 13.92
N ILE A 77 -70.32 28.57 12.69
CA ILE A 77 -71.47 27.77 12.29
C ILE A 77 -71.15 26.28 12.49
N PHE A 78 -72.08 25.57 13.21
CA PHE A 78 -71.88 24.17 13.62
C PHE A 78 -70.65 23.88 14.44
N SER A 79 -69.99 24.88 15.04
CA SER A 79 -68.85 24.68 15.91
C SER A 79 -69.20 24.04 17.26
N LYS A 80 -68.29 23.32 17.89
CA LYS A 80 -68.52 22.62 19.17
C LYS A 80 -67.40 22.84 20.16
N VAL A 81 -67.79 23.14 21.40
CA VAL A 81 -66.84 23.05 22.56
C VAL A 81 -67.41 22.02 23.54
N GLY A 82 -66.66 20.94 23.83
CA GLY A 82 -67.12 19.83 24.66
C GLY A 82 -67.02 20.06 26.16
N GLY A 83 -66.17 20.98 26.62
CA GLY A 83 -65.98 21.24 28.05
C GLY A 83 -64.80 22.16 28.34
N GLY A 84 -64.39 22.25 29.62
CA GLY A 84 -63.21 22.97 30.07
C GLY A 84 -63.40 24.47 30.28
N LYS A 85 -62.30 25.26 30.21
CA LYS A 85 -62.28 26.68 30.56
C LYS A 85 -61.67 27.54 29.46
N SER A 86 -62.37 28.60 29.05
CA SER A 86 -61.86 29.61 28.12
C SER A 86 -61.43 29.02 26.74
N ASN A 87 -62.13 27.96 26.27
CA ASN A 87 -61.89 27.40 24.95
C ASN A 87 -62.70 28.15 23.91
N SER A 88 -62.18 28.30 22.69
CA SER A 88 -62.82 28.97 21.58
C SER A 88 -62.89 28.07 20.35
N ALA A 89 -64.15 27.92 19.77
CA ALA A 89 -64.39 27.30 18.49
C ALA A 89 -65.07 28.31 17.57
N SER A 90 -64.27 29.01 16.75
CA SER A 90 -64.79 30.11 15.89
C SER A 90 -64.80 29.76 14.39
N GLY A 91 -64.27 28.66 13.97
CA GLY A 91 -64.33 28.21 12.58
C GLY A 91 -65.59 27.45 12.23
N LEU A 92 -65.97 27.42 10.96
CA LEU A 92 -67.11 26.63 10.43
C LEU A 92 -66.81 25.13 10.70
N TYR A 93 -67.74 24.41 11.36
CA TYR A 93 -67.60 23.01 11.79
C TYR A 93 -66.37 22.74 12.69
N SER A 94 -65.83 23.76 13.33
CA SER A 94 -64.64 23.55 14.22
C SER A 94 -65.06 22.88 15.53
N VAL A 95 -64.16 22.11 16.09
CA VAL A 95 -64.35 21.35 17.33
C VAL A 95 -63.21 21.59 18.31
N THR A 96 -63.51 21.92 19.54
CA THR A 96 -62.62 21.89 20.70
C THR A 96 -63.25 20.94 21.74
N GLY A 97 -62.58 19.75 21.93
CA GLY A 97 -63.10 18.69 22.82
C GLY A 97 -63.12 19.11 24.28
N GLY A 98 -62.15 19.92 24.73
CA GLY A 98 -62.09 20.41 26.11
C GLY A 98 -60.73 21.03 26.46
N GLY A 99 -60.39 21.03 27.76
CA GLY A 99 -59.12 21.61 28.26
C GLY A 99 -59.23 23.10 28.60
N GLN A 100 -58.16 23.87 28.43
CA GLN A 100 -58.11 25.27 28.81
C GLN A 100 -57.44 26.14 27.73
N ASN A 101 -58.02 27.27 27.41
CA ASN A 101 -57.48 28.27 26.48
C ASN A 101 -57.14 27.72 25.09
N ASN A 102 -57.83 26.68 24.62
CA ASN A 102 -57.65 26.14 23.27
C ASN A 102 -58.44 26.93 22.25
N GLN A 103 -57.91 27.16 21.04
CA GLN A 103 -58.55 27.96 20.01
C GLN A 103 -58.59 27.23 18.66
N SER A 104 -59.74 26.80 18.22
CA SER A 104 -60.02 26.27 16.86
C SER A 104 -60.67 27.36 15.98
N GLY A 105 -59.79 28.15 15.31
CA GLY A 105 -60.15 29.39 14.63
C GLY A 105 -60.63 29.25 13.18
N SER A 106 -60.34 28.14 12.51
CA SER A 106 -60.57 27.93 11.09
C SER A 106 -61.56 26.82 10.80
N ALA A 107 -62.09 26.75 9.55
CA ALA A 107 -63.04 25.74 9.13
C ALA A 107 -62.51 24.31 9.33
N LEU A 108 -63.35 23.42 9.88
CA LEU A 108 -63.08 22.04 10.15
C LEU A 108 -61.83 21.83 11.10
N ALA A 109 -61.42 22.88 11.80
CA ALA A 109 -60.35 22.82 12.78
C ALA A 109 -60.72 21.96 13.99
N THR A 110 -59.85 21.07 14.42
CA THR A 110 -60.10 20.16 15.53
C THR A 110 -59.03 20.25 16.61
N ILE A 111 -59.44 20.47 17.85
CA ILE A 111 -58.58 20.32 19.02
C ILE A 111 -59.22 19.31 19.98
N GLY A 112 -58.57 18.18 20.24
CA GLY A 112 -59.04 17.14 21.16
C GLY A 112 -59.10 17.60 22.61
N GLY A 113 -58.11 18.43 23.03
CA GLY A 113 -58.03 18.96 24.40
C GLY A 113 -56.69 19.62 24.71
N GLY A 114 -56.31 19.66 26.00
CA GLY A 114 -55.04 20.23 26.45
C GLY A 114 -55.12 21.71 26.82
N ASN A 115 -54.01 22.43 26.70
CA ASN A 115 -53.90 23.81 27.19
C ASN A 115 -53.19 24.72 26.18
N PHE A 116 -53.73 25.88 25.87
CA PHE A 116 -53.20 26.87 24.94
C PHE A 116 -52.90 26.37 23.50
N ASN A 117 -53.60 25.31 23.04
CA ASN A 117 -53.43 24.83 21.68
C ASN A 117 -54.20 25.73 20.69
N VAL A 118 -53.62 26.01 19.54
CA VAL A 118 -54.18 26.92 18.53
C VAL A 118 -54.21 26.23 17.16
N VAL A 119 -55.39 26.12 16.56
CA VAL A 119 -55.56 25.70 15.18
C VAL A 119 -56.20 26.87 14.38
N ASN A 120 -55.37 27.59 13.62
CA ASN A 120 -55.80 28.65 12.71
C ASN A 120 -55.71 28.20 11.23
N ALA A 121 -55.86 26.92 11.00
CA ALA A 121 -55.75 26.29 9.69
C ALA A 121 -57.03 25.49 9.38
N SER A 122 -57.54 25.60 8.15
CA SER A 122 -58.63 24.75 7.70
C SER A 122 -58.21 23.28 7.69
N THR A 123 -59.10 22.41 8.20
CA THR A 123 -58.84 20.97 8.37
C THR A 123 -57.66 20.63 9.29
N GLY A 124 -57.11 21.60 10.01
CA GLY A 124 -56.01 21.40 10.96
C GLY A 124 -56.47 20.62 12.20
N THR A 125 -55.63 19.76 12.73
CA THR A 125 -55.92 18.93 13.90
C THR A 125 -54.80 18.98 14.94
N ILE A 126 -55.16 19.22 16.19
CA ILE A 126 -54.31 19.03 17.36
C ILE A 126 -55.01 18.06 18.32
N ALA A 127 -54.47 16.86 18.53
CA ALA A 127 -55.10 15.88 19.43
C ALA A 127 -55.08 16.33 20.89
N GLY A 128 -54.05 17.09 21.30
CA GLY A 128 -53.95 17.61 22.67
C GLY A 128 -52.59 18.24 22.97
N GLY A 129 -52.23 18.30 24.28
CA GLY A 129 -50.94 18.84 24.73
C GLY A 129 -50.97 20.30 25.15
N ASN A 130 -49.83 20.99 25.10
CA ASN A 130 -49.70 22.35 25.62
C ASN A 130 -49.05 23.30 24.61
N ALA A 131 -49.70 24.39 24.30
CA ALA A 131 -49.18 25.46 23.44
C ALA A 131 -48.74 24.99 22.06
N ASN A 132 -49.42 23.99 21.49
CA ASN A 132 -49.17 23.56 20.10
C ASN A 132 -49.90 24.47 19.11
N SER A 133 -49.30 24.70 17.95
CA SER A 133 -49.82 25.63 16.94
C SER A 133 -49.87 24.98 15.55
N ALA A 134 -51.09 24.88 14.98
CA ALA A 134 -51.35 24.37 13.64
C ALA A 134 -51.89 25.51 12.79
N THR A 135 -51.07 26.08 11.86
CA THR A 135 -51.39 27.34 11.18
C THR A 135 -51.55 27.24 9.66
N ALA A 136 -51.25 26.08 9.07
CA ALA A 136 -51.42 25.87 7.62
C ALA A 136 -52.43 24.78 7.31
N PHE A 137 -52.92 24.74 6.07
CA PHE A 137 -53.96 23.83 5.60
C PHE A 137 -53.63 22.36 5.88
N SER A 138 -54.58 21.61 6.45
CA SER A 138 -54.49 20.17 6.75
C SER A 138 -53.27 19.76 7.59
N THR A 139 -52.87 20.59 8.52
CA THR A 139 -51.79 20.24 9.46
C THR A 139 -52.28 19.34 10.58
N THR A 140 -51.40 18.45 11.05
CA THR A 140 -51.69 17.55 12.17
C THR A 140 -50.62 17.62 13.24
N ILE A 141 -51.03 17.82 14.48
CA ILE A 141 -50.17 17.67 15.66
C ILE A 141 -50.78 16.64 16.61
N GLY A 142 -50.13 15.51 16.84
CA GLY A 142 -50.59 14.44 17.70
C GLY A 142 -50.58 14.78 19.20
N GLY A 143 -49.82 15.81 19.60
CA GLY A 143 -49.76 16.28 20.97
C GLY A 143 -48.41 16.88 21.35
N GLY A 144 -48.06 16.84 22.65
CA GLY A 144 -46.80 17.37 23.16
C GLY A 144 -46.83 18.84 23.58
N ARG A 145 -45.69 19.54 23.51
CA ARG A 145 -45.56 20.90 24.02
C ARG A 145 -44.87 21.84 23.01
N VAL A 146 -45.45 22.97 22.73
CA VAL A 146 -44.86 24.05 21.91
C VAL A 146 -44.47 23.57 20.52
N ASN A 147 -45.18 22.62 19.92
CA ASN A 147 -44.94 22.18 18.55
C ASN A 147 -45.66 23.11 17.56
N THR A 148 -45.04 23.43 16.44
CA THR A 148 -45.58 24.31 15.41
C THR A 148 -45.62 23.60 14.04
N ALA A 149 -46.80 23.37 13.50
CA ALA A 149 -47.00 22.86 12.16
C ALA A 149 -47.54 24.01 11.28
N SER A 150 -46.69 24.60 10.45
CA SER A 150 -46.98 25.78 9.63
C SER A 150 -46.83 25.55 8.12
N GLY A 151 -46.42 24.35 7.70
CA GLY A 151 -46.46 23.95 6.28
C GLY A 151 -47.77 23.25 5.94
N CYS A 152 -48.38 23.48 4.78
CA CYS A 152 -49.57 22.74 4.36
C CYS A 152 -49.28 21.23 4.36
N TYR A 153 -50.22 20.44 4.88
CA TYR A 153 -50.13 18.99 5.07
C TYR A 153 -48.98 18.55 6.01
N ALA A 154 -48.42 19.46 6.79
CA ALA A 154 -47.34 19.11 7.73
C ALA A 154 -47.90 18.29 8.91
N THR A 155 -47.12 17.32 9.35
CA THR A 155 -47.47 16.43 10.47
C THR A 155 -46.39 16.44 11.55
N ILE A 156 -46.77 16.62 12.79
CA ILE A 156 -45.92 16.41 13.97
C ILE A 156 -46.60 15.37 14.86
N GLY A 157 -46.00 14.21 15.07
CA GLY A 157 -46.55 13.13 15.89
C GLY A 157 -46.63 13.51 17.38
N GLY A 158 -45.68 14.34 17.87
CA GLY A 158 -45.65 14.80 19.26
C GLY A 158 -44.31 15.40 19.65
N GLY A 159 -43.99 15.34 20.96
CA GLY A 159 -42.72 15.86 21.50
C GLY A 159 -42.74 17.30 21.93
N ALA A 160 -41.61 18.01 21.91
CA ALA A 160 -41.51 19.37 22.40
C ALA A 160 -40.72 20.31 21.46
N SER A 161 -41.29 21.48 21.21
CA SER A 161 -40.65 22.55 20.43
C SER A 161 -40.23 22.12 19.02
N ASN A 162 -40.94 21.19 18.39
CA ASN A 162 -40.72 20.80 17.02
C ASN A 162 -41.40 21.76 16.03
N THR A 163 -40.77 22.06 14.90
CA THR A 163 -41.28 22.96 13.88
C THR A 163 -41.31 22.28 12.50
N ALA A 164 -42.51 22.08 11.95
CA ALA A 164 -42.73 21.55 10.61
C ALA A 164 -43.31 22.65 9.72
N SER A 165 -42.48 23.37 8.98
CA SER A 165 -42.89 24.50 8.14
C SER A 165 -42.83 24.21 6.63
N GLY A 166 -42.26 23.08 6.22
CA GLY A 166 -42.25 22.64 4.83
C GLY A 166 -43.58 22.05 4.38
N PHE A 167 -43.95 22.18 3.11
CA PHE A 167 -45.11 21.51 2.50
C PHE A 167 -44.95 19.98 2.63
N CYS A 168 -45.97 19.27 3.10
CA CYS A 168 -45.99 17.84 3.35
C CYS A 168 -44.81 17.37 4.22
N SER A 169 -44.31 18.20 5.13
CA SER A 169 -43.23 17.85 6.03
C SER A 169 -43.68 16.98 7.20
N THR A 170 -42.84 16.10 7.69
CA THR A 170 -43.17 15.18 8.78
C THR A 170 -42.10 15.21 9.87
N ILE A 171 -42.54 15.35 11.12
CA ILE A 171 -41.73 15.13 12.32
C ILE A 171 -42.43 14.09 13.18
N GLY A 172 -41.84 12.90 13.36
CA GLY A 172 -42.41 11.84 14.17
C GLY A 172 -42.50 12.19 15.66
N GLY A 173 -41.54 12.97 16.17
CA GLY A 173 -41.49 13.39 17.57
C GLY A 173 -40.18 13.98 17.98
N GLY A 174 -39.82 13.85 19.28
CA GLY A 174 -38.58 14.35 19.84
C GLY A 174 -38.62 15.80 20.32
N ARG A 175 -37.49 16.48 20.33
CA ARG A 175 -37.39 17.85 20.85
C ARG A 175 -36.55 18.75 19.93
N CYS A 176 -37.04 19.96 19.69
CA CYS A 176 -36.35 20.99 18.92
C CYS A 176 -35.99 20.57 17.49
N ASN A 177 -36.74 19.63 16.89
CA ASN A 177 -36.51 19.23 15.50
C ASN A 177 -37.19 20.23 14.54
N VAL A 178 -36.53 20.55 13.43
CA VAL A 178 -37.01 21.56 12.47
C VAL A 178 -36.98 21.01 11.06
N VAL A 179 -38.11 21.07 10.36
CA VAL A 179 -38.22 20.80 8.92
C VAL A 179 -38.74 22.07 8.23
N THR A 180 -37.91 22.66 7.35
CA THR A 180 -38.29 23.92 6.68
C THR A 180 -38.70 23.78 5.22
N GLN A 181 -38.31 22.70 4.55
CA GLN A 181 -38.54 22.51 3.12
C GLN A 181 -39.52 21.39 2.84
N ALA A 182 -40.04 21.38 1.60
CA ALA A 182 -41.06 20.45 1.17
C ALA A 182 -40.64 18.97 1.27
N ILE A 183 -41.59 18.14 1.72
CA ILE A 183 -41.45 16.67 1.78
C ILE A 183 -40.25 16.21 2.64
N GLY A 184 -39.79 17.11 3.50
CA GLY A 184 -38.75 16.77 4.45
C GLY A 184 -39.25 15.90 5.62
N THR A 185 -38.47 14.94 6.08
CA THR A 185 -38.85 14.03 7.16
C THR A 185 -37.82 14.01 8.27
N ILE A 186 -38.26 14.11 9.51
CA ILE A 186 -37.48 13.80 10.70
C ILE A 186 -38.25 12.77 11.53
N GLY A 187 -37.69 11.57 11.73
CA GLY A 187 -38.29 10.51 12.53
C GLY A 187 -38.41 10.87 14.01
N GLY A 188 -37.40 11.61 14.54
CA GLY A 188 -37.38 12.06 15.94
C GLY A 188 -36.03 12.57 16.37
N GLY A 189 -35.74 12.52 17.69
CA GLY A 189 -34.44 12.90 18.26
C GLY A 189 -34.39 14.33 18.79
N PHE A 190 -33.19 14.92 18.86
CA PHE A 190 -32.96 16.20 19.51
C PHE A 190 -32.26 17.21 18.60
N CYS A 191 -32.84 18.35 18.37
CA CYS A 191 -32.28 19.46 17.59
C CYS A 191 -31.79 19.06 16.17
N ASN A 192 -32.49 18.16 15.50
CA ASN A 192 -32.21 17.83 14.12
C ASN A 192 -32.80 18.88 13.18
N SER A 193 -32.10 19.22 12.11
CA SER A 193 -32.50 20.26 11.16
C SER A 193 -32.55 19.71 9.73
N ASN A 194 -33.73 19.53 9.18
CA ASN A 194 -33.93 19.20 7.78
C ASN A 194 -34.30 20.47 7.00
N ILE A 195 -33.33 21.06 6.36
CA ILE A 195 -33.48 22.30 5.60
C ILE A 195 -33.46 22.07 4.09
N GLY A 196 -33.53 20.80 3.67
CA GLY A 196 -33.54 20.40 2.28
C GLY A 196 -34.84 19.80 1.82
N GLN A 197 -35.18 20.02 0.55
CA GLN A 197 -36.33 19.38 -0.11
C GLN A 197 -36.07 17.87 -0.21
N TYR A 198 -37.04 17.02 0.13
CA TYR A 198 -36.92 15.55 0.18
C TYR A 198 -35.83 15.04 1.14
N GLY A 199 -35.30 15.86 2.02
CA GLY A 199 -34.31 15.45 3.00
C GLY A 199 -34.90 14.49 4.05
N THR A 200 -34.14 13.57 4.55
CA THR A 200 -34.54 12.60 5.58
C THR A 200 -33.55 12.53 6.72
N ILE A 201 -34.01 12.69 7.95
CA ILE A 201 -33.26 12.40 9.16
C ILE A 201 -34.06 11.39 9.98
N ALA A 202 -33.53 10.15 10.15
CA ALA A 202 -34.26 9.15 10.91
C ALA A 202 -34.32 9.45 12.41
N GLY A 203 -33.25 10.08 12.95
CA GLY A 203 -33.19 10.44 14.38
C GLY A 203 -31.84 10.96 14.81
N GLY A 204 -31.52 10.79 16.11
CA GLY A 204 -30.28 11.26 16.71
C GLY A 204 -30.31 12.70 17.19
N GLY A 205 -29.18 13.40 17.16
CA GLY A 205 -29.09 14.77 17.67
C GLY A 205 -28.21 15.70 16.87
N PHE A 206 -28.67 16.92 16.65
CA PHE A 206 -27.93 17.98 15.92
C PHE A 206 -27.52 17.58 14.51
N ASN A 207 -28.26 16.66 13.86
CA ASN A 207 -28.02 16.28 12.49
C ASN A 207 -28.64 17.28 11.53
N CYS A 208 -28.00 17.48 10.36
CA CYS A 208 -28.48 18.36 9.30
C CYS A 208 -28.57 17.60 7.97
N ALA A 209 -29.71 17.72 7.28
CA ALA A 209 -29.92 17.19 5.94
C ALA A 209 -30.40 18.29 4.99
N LEU A 210 -29.81 18.36 3.79
CA LEU A 210 -30.21 19.25 2.71
C LEU A 210 -30.98 18.48 1.60
N ASN A 211 -31.02 19.03 0.41
CA ASN A 211 -31.84 18.52 -0.69
C ASN A 211 -31.52 17.05 -1.02
N TYR A 212 -32.55 16.20 -0.97
CA TYR A 212 -32.46 14.75 -1.24
C TYR A 212 -31.47 14.00 -0.34
N ALA A 213 -30.93 14.65 0.69
CA ALA A 213 -29.93 14.06 1.56
C ALA A 213 -30.57 13.19 2.66
N THR A 214 -29.82 12.17 3.09
CA THR A 214 -30.28 11.26 4.13
C THR A 214 -29.27 11.18 5.27
N VAL A 215 -29.73 11.35 6.50
CA VAL A 215 -28.98 11.04 7.71
C VAL A 215 -29.74 9.97 8.48
N GLY A 216 -29.18 8.77 8.59
CA GLY A 216 -29.79 7.63 9.28
C GLY A 216 -29.82 7.78 10.81
N GLY A 217 -28.97 8.66 11.38
CA GLY A 217 -28.95 8.92 12.82
C GLY A 217 -27.62 9.44 13.33
N GLY A 218 -27.34 9.22 14.61
CA GLY A 218 -26.10 9.67 15.25
C GLY A 218 -26.13 11.12 15.70
N ARG A 219 -24.97 11.78 15.74
CA ARG A 219 -24.85 13.13 16.31
C ARG A 219 -23.98 14.06 15.46
N ILE A 220 -24.45 15.27 15.24
CA ILE A 220 -23.70 16.33 14.54
C ILE A 220 -23.26 15.88 13.12
N ASN A 221 -24.05 15.07 12.44
CA ASN A 221 -23.79 14.68 11.06
C ASN A 221 -24.41 15.69 10.10
N ILE A 222 -23.67 16.07 9.04
CA ILE A 222 -24.10 17.08 8.06
C ILE A 222 -24.09 16.47 6.66
N ALA A 223 -25.26 16.16 6.14
CA ALA A 223 -25.45 15.73 4.76
C ALA A 223 -25.92 16.93 3.91
N SER A 224 -24.98 17.71 3.39
CA SER A 224 -25.28 18.95 2.67
C SER A 224 -25.24 18.84 1.14
N GLY A 225 -24.70 17.76 0.61
CA GLY A 225 -24.73 17.49 -0.82
C GLY A 225 -26.06 16.96 -1.29
N ALA A 226 -26.53 17.34 -2.48
CA ALA A 226 -27.75 16.78 -3.03
C ALA A 226 -27.63 15.26 -3.23
N GLY A 227 -28.54 14.50 -2.64
CA GLY A 227 -28.50 13.04 -2.65
C GLY A 227 -27.37 12.43 -1.82
N SER A 228 -26.73 13.20 -0.93
CA SER A 228 -25.70 12.67 -0.03
C SER A 228 -26.30 11.80 1.08
N ILE A 229 -25.53 10.83 1.55
CA ILE A 229 -25.97 9.88 2.56
C ILE A 229 -24.95 9.78 3.69
N ILE A 230 -25.45 9.89 4.93
CA ILE A 230 -24.70 9.53 6.14
C ILE A 230 -25.54 8.52 6.91
N ALA A 231 -25.10 7.27 7.00
CA ALA A 231 -25.87 6.24 7.68
C ALA A 231 -25.92 6.46 9.21
N GLY A 232 -24.88 7.07 9.80
CA GLY A 232 -24.84 7.37 11.23
C GLY A 232 -23.51 7.88 11.72
N GLY A 233 -23.22 7.69 13.03
CA GLY A 233 -21.97 8.10 13.65
C GLY A 233 -22.00 9.52 14.21
N THR A 234 -20.83 10.15 14.35
CA THR A 234 -20.70 11.46 14.96
C THR A 234 -19.79 12.38 14.15
N CYS A 235 -20.19 13.63 13.97
CA CYS A 235 -19.40 14.66 13.29
C CYS A 235 -19.00 14.31 11.85
N ASN A 236 -19.77 13.50 11.12
CA ASN A 236 -19.49 13.18 9.73
C ASN A 236 -20.06 14.25 8.79
N THR A 237 -19.35 14.56 7.71
CA THR A 237 -19.77 15.59 6.74
C THR A 237 -19.73 15.05 5.31
N ALA A 238 -20.90 14.92 4.69
CA ALA A 238 -21.08 14.60 3.28
C ALA A 238 -21.56 15.85 2.53
N SER A 239 -20.63 16.59 1.91
CA SER A 239 -20.90 17.96 1.49
C SER A 239 -21.16 18.14 -0.01
N ASN A 240 -21.00 17.10 -0.83
CA ASN A 240 -21.24 17.22 -2.25
C ASN A 240 -22.21 16.15 -2.78
N LYS A 241 -22.63 16.32 -4.03
CA LYS A 241 -23.67 15.50 -4.65
C LYS A 241 -23.26 14.01 -4.67
N TYR A 242 -24.17 13.17 -4.16
CA TYR A 242 -24.01 11.73 -4.02
C TYR A 242 -22.81 11.29 -3.15
N ALA A 243 -22.30 12.18 -2.31
CA ALA A 243 -21.30 11.83 -1.31
C ALA A 243 -21.89 10.88 -0.25
N THR A 244 -21.17 9.84 0.09
CA THR A 244 -21.64 8.80 1.00
C THR A 244 -20.69 8.59 2.16
N ILE A 245 -21.21 8.51 3.37
CA ILE A 245 -20.49 8.10 4.58
C ILE A 245 -21.28 7.00 5.28
N GLY A 246 -20.69 5.82 5.44
CA GLY A 246 -21.31 4.68 6.12
C GLY A 246 -21.42 4.85 7.63
N GLY A 247 -20.62 5.73 8.24
CA GLY A 247 -20.67 6.03 9.67
C GLY A 247 -19.32 6.43 10.25
N GLY A 248 -19.14 6.24 11.57
CA GLY A 248 -17.88 6.53 12.26
C GLY A 248 -17.80 7.93 12.88
N PHE A 249 -16.60 8.46 13.02
CA PHE A 249 -16.33 9.71 13.71
C PHE A 249 -15.53 10.71 12.88
N CYS A 250 -16.02 11.90 12.67
CA CYS A 250 -15.36 13.00 11.97
C CYS A 250 -14.86 12.63 10.55
N ASN A 251 -15.59 11.82 9.81
CA ASN A 251 -15.26 11.51 8.43
C ASN A 251 -15.81 12.57 7.47
N THR A 252 -15.09 12.83 6.38
CA THR A 252 -15.44 13.84 5.37
C THR A 252 -15.50 13.20 3.98
N SER A 253 -16.61 13.40 3.30
CA SER A 253 -16.85 13.02 1.90
C SER A 253 -17.30 14.29 1.16
N SER A 254 -16.35 14.96 0.45
CA SER A 254 -16.55 16.36 0.07
C SER A 254 -16.59 16.66 -1.43
N ASN A 255 -16.58 15.63 -2.28
CA ASN A 255 -16.71 15.81 -3.71
C ASN A 255 -17.77 14.86 -4.31
N PHE A 256 -18.04 14.96 -5.61
CA PHE A 256 -19.03 14.15 -6.31
C PHE A 256 -18.69 12.66 -6.24
N TYR A 257 -19.70 11.85 -5.88
CA TYR A 257 -19.62 10.38 -5.81
C TYR A 257 -18.51 9.85 -4.91
N THR A 258 -18.08 10.67 -3.93
CA THR A 258 -17.08 10.22 -2.95
C THR A 258 -17.70 9.29 -1.93
N THR A 259 -16.91 8.33 -1.47
CA THR A 259 -17.36 7.36 -0.46
C THR A 259 -16.37 7.24 0.68
N VAL A 260 -16.87 7.33 1.90
CA VAL A 260 -16.15 6.92 3.11
C VAL A 260 -16.97 5.83 3.78
N GLY A 261 -16.46 4.60 3.82
CA GLY A 261 -17.19 3.46 4.40
C GLY A 261 -17.38 3.58 5.91
N GLY A 262 -16.43 4.23 6.61
CA GLY A 262 -16.51 4.47 8.06
C GLY A 262 -15.18 4.82 8.68
N GLY A 263 -15.01 4.49 9.97
CA GLY A 263 -13.78 4.76 10.72
C GLY A 263 -13.72 6.15 11.35
N LYS A 264 -12.50 6.71 11.49
CA LYS A 264 -12.30 7.98 12.16
C LYS A 264 -11.42 8.93 11.35
N SER A 265 -11.88 10.15 11.16
CA SER A 265 -11.10 11.23 10.53
C SER A 265 -10.60 10.90 9.11
N ASN A 266 -11.36 10.09 8.35
CA ASN A 266 -11.03 9.78 6.97
C ASN A 266 -11.59 10.86 6.04
N SER A 267 -10.87 11.16 4.96
CA SER A 267 -11.24 12.20 3.98
C SER A 267 -11.21 11.67 2.55
N ALA A 268 -12.33 11.77 1.85
CA ALA A 268 -12.44 11.54 0.41
C ALA A 268 -12.87 12.87 -0.25
N SER A 269 -11.94 13.54 -0.97
CA SER A 269 -12.15 14.92 -1.41
C SER A 269 -12.01 15.17 -2.92
N ALA A 270 -11.86 14.11 -3.73
CA ALA A 270 -11.80 14.21 -5.19
C ALA A 270 -12.87 13.34 -5.87
N TYR A 271 -13.15 13.55 -7.14
CA TYR A 271 -14.18 12.83 -7.90
C TYR A 271 -14.02 11.32 -7.81
N TYR A 272 -15.11 10.60 -7.50
CA TYR A 272 -15.15 9.14 -7.40
C TYR A 272 -14.12 8.54 -6.44
N SER A 273 -13.56 9.34 -5.53
CA SER A 273 -12.60 8.85 -4.56
C SER A 273 -13.26 8.03 -3.45
N THR A 274 -12.56 7.03 -2.96
CA THR A 274 -13.08 6.11 -1.94
C THR A 274 -12.09 5.88 -0.81
N VAL A 275 -12.57 6.00 0.41
CA VAL A 275 -11.91 5.48 1.61
C VAL A 275 -12.79 4.40 2.22
N GLY A 276 -12.35 3.14 2.22
CA GLY A 276 -13.12 2.03 2.79
C GLY A 276 -13.31 2.15 4.30
N GLY A 277 -12.33 2.72 5.01
CA GLY A 277 -12.40 2.95 6.45
C GLY A 277 -11.05 3.22 7.09
N GLY A 278 -10.91 2.97 8.39
CA GLY A 278 -9.68 3.14 9.14
C GLY A 278 -9.56 4.48 9.86
N PHE A 279 -8.34 4.99 10.01
CA PHE A 279 -8.08 6.21 10.77
C PHE A 279 -7.17 7.20 10.02
N CYS A 280 -7.62 8.43 9.86
CA CYS A 280 -6.85 9.50 9.22
C CYS A 280 -6.33 9.16 7.81
N ASN A 281 -7.09 8.42 7.01
CA ASN A 281 -6.76 8.17 5.61
C ASN A 281 -7.27 9.31 4.73
N THR A 282 -6.47 9.73 3.75
CA THR A 282 -6.80 10.87 2.88
C THR A 282 -6.70 10.49 1.40
N VAL A 283 -7.80 10.63 0.68
CA VAL A 283 -7.84 10.55 -0.78
C VAL A 283 -8.20 11.92 -1.33
N ASN A 284 -7.31 12.52 -2.10
CA ASN A 284 -7.48 13.87 -2.64
C ASN A 284 -7.26 13.94 -4.17
N SER A 285 -7.32 12.81 -4.85
CA SER A 285 -7.27 12.76 -6.31
C SER A 285 -8.33 11.85 -6.90
N ASP A 286 -8.70 12.09 -8.17
CA ASP A 286 -9.81 11.45 -8.86
C ASP A 286 -9.59 9.94 -9.02
N ASN A 287 -10.69 9.17 -8.81
CA ASN A 287 -10.69 7.72 -8.91
C ASN A 287 -9.67 7.00 -8.00
N ALA A 288 -9.11 7.70 -7.03
CA ALA A 288 -8.16 7.11 -6.10
C ALA A 288 -8.88 6.38 -4.95
N VAL A 289 -8.26 5.33 -4.44
CA VAL A 289 -8.87 4.45 -3.44
C VAL A 289 -7.89 4.13 -2.32
N ILE A 290 -8.38 4.22 -1.09
CA ILE A 290 -7.75 3.63 0.08
C ILE A 290 -8.73 2.64 0.70
N SER A 291 -8.36 1.34 0.77
CA SER A 291 -9.26 0.34 1.33
C SER A 291 -9.36 0.42 2.86
N GLY A 292 -8.29 0.87 3.54
CA GLY A 292 -8.30 1.01 5.00
C GLY A 292 -6.94 1.37 5.60
N GLY A 293 -6.71 1.00 6.87
CA GLY A 293 -5.47 1.30 7.58
C GLY A 293 -5.46 2.66 8.27
N HIS A 294 -4.28 3.24 8.49
CA HIS A 294 -4.18 4.53 9.15
C HIS A 294 -3.08 5.43 8.58
N TYR A 295 -3.39 6.72 8.50
CA TYR A 295 -2.50 7.75 7.95
C TYR A 295 -2.03 7.49 6.52
N ASN A 296 -2.80 6.75 5.71
CA ASN A 296 -2.47 6.53 4.31
C ASN A 296 -2.94 7.70 3.44
N THR A 297 -2.19 8.00 2.39
CA THR A 297 -2.51 9.07 1.43
C THR A 297 -2.52 8.52 0.00
N ALA A 298 -3.58 8.76 -0.73
CA ALA A 298 -3.70 8.49 -2.17
C ALA A 298 -3.99 9.82 -2.87
N SER A 299 -2.94 10.44 -3.42
CA SER A 299 -3.00 11.76 -4.05
C SER A 299 -2.69 11.75 -5.55
N GLY A 300 -2.38 10.61 -6.11
CA GLY A 300 -2.29 10.41 -7.55
C GLY A 300 -3.63 10.02 -8.17
N LYS A 301 -3.93 10.46 -9.38
CA LYS A 301 -5.13 10.04 -10.11
C LYS A 301 -5.10 8.52 -10.34
N CYS A 302 -6.22 7.86 -10.07
CA CYS A 302 -6.34 6.40 -10.13
C CYS A 302 -5.31 5.66 -9.23
N SER A 303 -4.82 6.31 -8.17
CA SER A 303 -3.91 5.66 -7.23
C SER A 303 -4.66 4.75 -6.25
N PHE A 304 -3.97 3.73 -5.78
CA PHE A 304 -4.53 2.72 -4.89
C PHE A 304 -3.63 2.49 -3.67
N VAL A 305 -4.22 2.47 -2.50
CA VAL A 305 -3.57 1.99 -1.27
C VAL A 305 -4.47 0.93 -0.62
N GLY A 306 -4.02 -0.31 -0.60
CA GLY A 306 -4.77 -1.44 -0.03
C GLY A 306 -4.93 -1.36 1.49
N GLY A 307 -3.97 -0.75 2.18
CA GLY A 307 -4.04 -0.56 3.63
C GLY A 307 -2.69 -0.30 4.26
N GLY A 308 -2.55 -0.65 5.55
CA GLY A 308 -1.32 -0.45 6.31
C GLY A 308 -1.24 0.92 6.98
N SER A 309 -0.03 1.45 7.14
CA SER A 309 0.21 2.66 7.90
C SER A 309 1.14 3.65 7.19
N CYS A 310 0.74 4.90 7.10
CA CYS A 310 1.59 5.97 6.56
C CYS A 310 2.12 5.68 5.14
N ASN A 311 1.35 4.99 4.31
CA ASN A 311 1.70 4.75 2.92
C ASN A 311 1.24 5.92 2.04
N CYS A 312 2.05 6.29 1.03
CA CYS A 312 1.82 7.48 0.22
C CYS A 312 1.93 7.15 -1.28
N ALA A 313 0.80 7.16 -1.99
CA ALA A 313 0.70 6.95 -3.43
C ALA A 313 0.39 8.29 -4.10
N THR A 314 1.41 8.94 -4.72
CA THR A 314 1.32 10.36 -5.10
C THR A 314 1.23 10.63 -6.59
N SER A 315 1.53 9.68 -7.45
CA SER A 315 1.47 9.86 -8.90
C SER A 315 0.35 9.04 -9.54
N ILE A 316 0.14 9.25 -10.84
CA ILE A 316 -0.92 8.63 -11.63
C ILE A 316 -0.69 7.10 -11.71
N TYR A 317 -1.78 6.32 -11.55
CA TYR A 317 -1.77 4.86 -11.61
C TYR A 317 -0.80 4.18 -10.64
N THR A 318 -0.48 4.83 -9.51
CA THR A 318 0.38 4.22 -8.50
C THR A 318 -0.39 3.27 -7.59
N ALA A 319 0.26 2.21 -7.14
CA ALA A 319 -0.34 1.24 -6.26
C ALA A 319 0.56 0.88 -5.07
N ILE A 320 -0.03 0.86 -3.87
CA ILE A 320 0.60 0.29 -2.68
C ILE A 320 -0.35 -0.75 -2.11
N GLY A 321 0.04 -2.03 -2.10
CA GLY A 321 -0.78 -3.11 -1.57
C GLY A 321 -0.94 -3.03 -0.05
N GLY A 322 0.11 -2.63 0.66
CA GLY A 322 0.07 -2.46 2.11
C GLY A 322 1.43 -2.17 2.73
N GLY A 323 1.58 -2.45 4.02
CA GLY A 323 2.81 -2.22 4.77
C GLY A 323 2.86 -0.89 5.48
N ARG A 324 4.07 -0.36 5.70
CA ARG A 324 4.25 0.86 6.49
C ARG A 324 5.27 1.81 5.87
N LEU A 325 4.97 3.11 5.83
CA LEU A 325 5.89 4.14 5.36
C LEU A 325 6.41 3.91 3.93
N ASN A 326 5.60 3.27 3.07
CA ASN A 326 5.96 3.08 1.68
C ASN A 326 5.52 4.30 0.85
N THR A 327 6.35 4.73 -0.08
CA THR A 327 6.09 5.88 -0.94
C THR A 327 6.24 5.51 -2.42
N VAL A 328 5.22 5.75 -3.21
CA VAL A 328 5.26 5.60 -4.68
C VAL A 328 4.95 6.94 -5.32
N SER A 329 5.92 7.49 -6.03
CA SER A 329 5.80 8.77 -6.76
C SER A 329 6.11 8.66 -8.25
N GLY A 330 6.58 7.51 -8.73
CA GLY A 330 6.72 7.24 -10.15
C GLY A 330 5.39 6.84 -10.79
N GLU A 331 5.06 7.35 -11.96
CA GLU A 331 3.84 6.99 -12.68
C GLU A 331 3.79 5.49 -13.02
N CYS A 332 2.62 4.88 -12.99
CA CYS A 332 2.41 3.44 -13.27
C CYS A 332 3.25 2.50 -12.40
N SER A 333 3.65 2.93 -11.20
CA SER A 333 4.57 2.19 -10.34
C SER A 333 3.89 1.62 -9.10
N SER A 334 4.53 0.62 -8.48
CA SER A 334 3.91 -0.07 -7.36
C SER A 334 4.86 -0.53 -6.27
N ILE A 335 4.31 -0.64 -5.05
CA ILE A 335 4.90 -1.37 -3.94
C ILE A 335 3.84 -2.35 -3.43
N PHE A 336 4.10 -3.67 -3.49
CA PHE A 336 3.10 -4.63 -3.01
C PHE A 336 3.01 -4.64 -1.49
N SER A 337 4.16 -4.60 -0.79
CA SER A 337 4.18 -4.58 0.67
C SER A 337 5.54 -4.14 1.23
N GLY A 338 5.72 -4.18 2.53
CA GLY A 338 6.99 -3.91 3.21
C GLY A 338 7.00 -2.61 4.00
N VAL A 339 8.20 -2.17 4.37
CA VAL A 339 8.38 -1.01 5.25
C VAL A 339 9.42 -0.06 4.69
N CYS A 340 9.10 1.22 4.64
CA CYS A 340 10.01 2.29 4.21
C CYS A 340 10.53 2.12 2.77
N ASN A 341 9.82 1.44 1.88
CA ASN A 341 10.23 1.33 0.48
C ASN A 341 9.82 2.57 -0.30
N THR A 342 10.65 2.99 -1.25
CA THR A 342 10.41 4.18 -2.09
C THR A 342 10.57 3.85 -3.57
N VAL A 343 9.58 4.19 -4.38
CA VAL A 343 9.63 4.06 -5.84
C VAL A 343 9.30 5.41 -6.46
N SER A 344 10.30 6.04 -7.07
CA SER A 344 10.16 7.32 -7.78
C SER A 344 10.35 7.20 -9.31
N GLY A 345 10.87 6.09 -9.78
CA GLY A 345 10.96 5.79 -11.21
C GLY A 345 9.61 5.35 -11.79
N GLU A 346 9.30 5.71 -13.01
CA GLU A 346 8.09 5.32 -13.74
C GLU A 346 8.11 3.83 -14.10
N CYS A 347 6.95 3.21 -14.17
CA CYS A 347 6.78 1.79 -14.52
C CYS A 347 7.65 0.85 -13.69
N SER A 348 7.90 1.20 -12.44
CA SER A 348 8.83 0.48 -11.56
C SER A 348 8.13 -0.17 -10.38
N SER A 349 8.70 -1.23 -9.83
CA SER A 349 8.06 -1.94 -8.73
C SER A 349 9.01 -2.49 -7.67
N VAL A 350 8.57 -2.40 -6.42
CA VAL A 350 9.14 -3.14 -5.29
C VAL A 350 8.10 -4.16 -4.81
N LEU A 351 8.43 -5.45 -4.84
CA LEU A 351 7.47 -6.47 -4.39
C LEU A 351 7.32 -6.46 -2.87
N SER A 352 8.45 -6.36 -2.13
CA SER A 352 8.40 -6.33 -0.66
C SER A 352 9.73 -5.87 -0.06
N GLY A 353 9.84 -5.92 1.26
CA GLY A 353 11.11 -5.72 1.98
C GLY A 353 11.17 -4.44 2.80
N PHE A 354 12.39 -4.04 3.15
CA PHE A 354 12.65 -2.91 4.03
C PHE A 354 13.62 -1.91 3.42
N SER A 355 13.22 -0.65 3.33
CA SER A 355 14.05 0.46 2.85
C SER A 355 14.67 0.23 1.46
N ASN A 356 13.96 -0.45 0.55
CA ASN A 356 14.39 -0.57 -0.84
C ASN A 356 14.02 0.70 -1.60
N GLN A 357 14.88 1.12 -2.52
CA GLN A 357 14.71 2.37 -3.26
C GLN A 357 14.88 2.16 -4.77
N ILE A 358 13.91 2.63 -5.55
CA ILE A 358 14.01 2.73 -7.00
C ILE A 358 13.86 4.20 -7.39
N SER A 359 14.85 4.74 -8.09
CA SER A 359 14.82 6.12 -8.58
C SER A 359 14.74 6.25 -10.11
N ALA A 360 15.01 5.19 -10.84
CA ALA A 360 14.96 5.17 -12.30
C ALA A 360 13.79 4.33 -12.84
N ASN A 361 13.43 4.54 -14.10
CA ASN A 361 12.27 3.96 -14.74
C ASN A 361 12.43 2.47 -15.09
N SER A 362 11.30 1.77 -15.19
CA SER A 362 11.22 0.36 -15.63
C SER A 362 12.09 -0.60 -14.82
N SER A 363 12.26 -0.32 -13.53
CA SER A 363 13.13 -1.09 -12.65
C SER A 363 12.33 -1.95 -11.66
N VAL A 364 12.94 -3.05 -11.22
CA VAL A 364 12.31 -3.98 -10.28
C VAL A 364 13.25 -4.34 -9.14
N ILE A 365 12.72 -4.29 -7.92
CA ILE A 365 13.33 -4.90 -6.74
C ILE A 365 12.37 -5.95 -6.20
N GLY A 366 12.76 -7.23 -6.23
CA GLY A 366 11.93 -8.34 -5.76
C GLY A 366 11.72 -8.34 -4.25
N GLY A 367 12.66 -7.77 -3.49
CA GLY A 367 12.54 -7.67 -2.03
C GLY A 367 13.86 -7.42 -1.33
N GLY A 368 13.98 -7.88 -0.09
CA GLY A 368 15.18 -7.71 0.71
C GLY A 368 15.25 -6.39 1.46
N ARG A 369 16.45 -5.95 1.76
CA ARG A 369 16.66 -4.78 2.61
C ARG A 369 17.68 -3.83 2.02
N GLN A 370 17.37 -2.55 1.99
CA GLN A 370 18.27 -1.47 1.59
C GLN A 370 18.88 -1.65 0.19
N ASN A 371 18.16 -2.30 -0.73
CA ASN A 371 18.59 -2.43 -2.12
C ASN A 371 18.24 -1.14 -2.88
N ILE A 372 19.13 -0.71 -3.78
CA ILE A 372 19.00 0.55 -4.51
C ILE A 372 19.08 0.29 -6.02
N SER A 373 18.05 0.70 -6.77
CA SER A 373 18.07 0.73 -8.22
C SER A 373 18.01 2.18 -8.72
N CYS A 374 19.12 2.68 -9.26
CA CYS A 374 19.19 3.92 -10.03
C CYS A 374 19.39 3.66 -11.54
N SER A 375 19.11 2.44 -11.96
CA SER A 375 19.30 1.92 -13.30
C SER A 375 17.99 1.93 -14.10
N LEU A 376 17.96 2.51 -15.28
CA LEU A 376 16.89 2.25 -16.24
C LEU A 376 16.90 0.77 -16.63
N TYR A 377 15.77 0.08 -16.50
CA TYR A 377 15.62 -1.38 -16.63
C TYR A 377 16.43 -2.18 -15.59
N GLY A 378 16.73 -1.60 -14.43
CA GLY A 378 17.49 -2.25 -13.37
C GLY A 378 16.71 -3.36 -12.68
N THR A 379 17.40 -4.44 -12.34
CA THR A 379 16.80 -5.58 -11.64
C THR A 379 17.63 -5.98 -10.43
N ILE A 380 16.98 -6.03 -9.27
CA ILE A 380 17.53 -6.66 -8.07
C ILE A 380 16.52 -7.70 -7.58
N ALA A 381 16.85 -8.99 -7.61
CA ALA A 381 15.90 -10.00 -7.16
C ALA A 381 15.69 -9.97 -5.64
N GLY A 382 16.68 -9.54 -4.87
CA GLY A 382 16.57 -9.39 -3.41
C GLY A 382 17.91 -9.23 -2.71
N GLY A 383 17.96 -9.57 -1.42
CA GLY A 383 19.19 -9.51 -0.61
C GLY A 383 19.33 -8.24 0.21
N TYR A 384 20.55 -7.88 0.56
CA TYR A 384 20.86 -6.76 1.45
C TYR A 384 21.87 -5.80 0.83
N CYS A 385 21.55 -4.52 0.81
CA CYS A 385 22.43 -3.45 0.33
C CYS A 385 23.00 -3.68 -1.08
N ASN A 386 22.25 -4.31 -2.00
CA ASN A 386 22.68 -4.44 -3.38
C ASN A 386 22.36 -3.17 -4.17
N VAL A 387 23.24 -2.80 -5.10
CA VAL A 387 23.12 -1.57 -5.89
C VAL A 387 23.19 -1.90 -7.37
N VAL A 388 22.24 -1.38 -8.15
CA VAL A 388 22.31 -1.35 -9.62
C VAL A 388 22.18 0.09 -10.11
N CYS A 389 23.13 0.49 -10.96
CA CYS A 389 23.16 1.80 -11.62
C CYS A 389 23.41 1.61 -13.12
N CYS A 390 23.04 2.59 -13.94
CA CYS A 390 23.11 2.50 -15.39
C CYS A 390 22.15 1.48 -16.03
N ILE A 391 22.08 1.47 -17.36
CA ILE A 391 21.04 0.77 -18.12
C ILE A 391 21.14 -0.75 -17.99
N ALA A 392 20.02 -1.39 -17.69
CA ALA A 392 19.85 -2.85 -17.64
C ALA A 392 20.84 -3.60 -16.73
N ALA A 393 21.34 -2.94 -15.69
CA ALA A 393 22.17 -3.59 -14.70
C ALA A 393 21.35 -4.57 -13.84
N THR A 394 21.93 -5.70 -13.49
CA THR A 394 21.23 -6.78 -12.79
C THR A 394 22.04 -7.32 -11.61
N VAL A 395 21.39 -7.48 -10.46
CA VAL A 395 21.90 -8.23 -9.32
C VAL A 395 20.87 -9.30 -8.93
N GLY A 396 21.23 -10.57 -9.03
CA GLY A 396 20.36 -11.70 -8.68
C GLY A 396 20.10 -11.84 -7.18
N GLY A 397 20.88 -11.16 -6.33
CA GLY A 397 20.69 -11.15 -4.88
C GLY A 397 22.00 -11.10 -4.11
N GLY A 398 21.99 -11.53 -2.84
CA GLY A 398 23.17 -11.54 -1.99
C GLY A 398 23.32 -10.28 -1.14
N VAL A 399 24.55 -9.93 -0.80
CA VAL A 399 24.85 -8.87 0.16
C VAL A 399 25.89 -7.91 -0.40
N GLU A 400 25.56 -6.63 -0.44
CA GLU A 400 26.50 -5.56 -0.82
C GLU A 400 27.17 -5.77 -2.17
N ASN A 401 26.40 -6.27 -3.18
CA ASN A 401 26.86 -6.41 -4.55
C ASN A 401 26.54 -5.13 -5.33
N THR A 402 27.46 -4.68 -6.19
CA THR A 402 27.30 -3.44 -6.97
C THR A 402 27.50 -3.71 -8.47
N ALA A 403 26.43 -3.57 -9.25
CA ALA A 403 26.47 -3.58 -10.71
C ALA A 403 26.24 -2.14 -11.19
N SER A 404 27.31 -1.42 -11.56
CA SER A 404 27.26 0.04 -11.70
C SER A 404 27.37 0.56 -13.13
N TYR A 405 27.31 -0.29 -14.15
CA TYR A 405 27.36 0.14 -15.54
C TYR A 405 26.41 -0.64 -16.44
N ASN A 406 26.29 -0.23 -17.73
CA ASN A 406 25.34 -0.80 -18.68
C ASN A 406 25.49 -2.31 -18.82
N ASN A 407 24.38 -3.04 -18.69
CA ASN A 407 24.30 -4.50 -18.77
C ASN A 407 25.21 -5.24 -17.79
N ALA A 408 25.73 -4.58 -16.77
CA ALA A 408 26.53 -5.24 -15.74
C ALA A 408 25.67 -6.25 -14.96
N THR A 409 26.19 -7.45 -14.76
CA THR A 409 25.43 -8.55 -14.16
C THR A 409 26.18 -9.19 -13.02
N ILE A 410 25.53 -9.34 -11.87
CA ILE A 410 26.03 -10.12 -10.74
C ILE A 410 24.96 -11.15 -10.36
N GLY A 411 25.29 -12.44 -10.46
CA GLY A 411 24.37 -13.52 -10.14
C GLY A 411 24.00 -13.59 -8.65
N GLY A 412 24.94 -13.18 -7.78
CA GLY A 412 24.72 -13.14 -6.32
C GLY A 412 26.03 -13.06 -5.54
N GLY A 413 26.03 -13.58 -4.30
CA GLY A 413 27.20 -13.59 -3.44
C GLY A 413 27.32 -12.34 -2.55
N ARG A 414 28.55 -11.98 -2.19
CA ARG A 414 28.78 -10.87 -1.26
C ARG A 414 29.97 -10.00 -1.68
N PHE A 415 29.80 -8.69 -1.61
CA PHE A 415 30.83 -7.70 -1.94
C PHE A 415 31.39 -7.81 -3.37
N ASN A 416 30.60 -8.29 -4.33
CA ASN A 416 31.03 -8.38 -5.72
C ASN A 416 30.77 -7.04 -6.44
N THR A 417 31.68 -6.63 -7.32
CA THR A 417 31.60 -5.37 -8.05
C THR A 417 31.78 -5.57 -9.55
N ALA A 418 30.72 -5.37 -10.32
CA ALA A 418 30.74 -5.32 -11.78
C ALA A 418 30.56 -3.86 -12.22
N SER A 419 31.67 -3.18 -12.56
CA SER A 419 31.69 -1.73 -12.67
C SER A 419 31.84 -1.19 -14.10
N TYR A 420 31.69 -2.05 -15.12
CA TYR A 420 31.82 -1.62 -16.51
C TYR A 420 30.82 -2.33 -17.44
N ALA A 421 30.72 -1.89 -18.71
CA ALA A 421 29.74 -2.40 -19.64
C ALA A 421 29.89 -3.93 -19.90
N ASN A 422 28.76 -4.64 -19.81
CA ASN A 422 28.69 -6.10 -19.97
C ASN A 422 29.58 -6.89 -18.99
N ALA A 423 30.08 -6.26 -17.93
CA ALA A 423 30.85 -6.94 -16.91
C ALA A 423 29.96 -7.97 -16.18
N THR A 424 30.45 -9.18 -16.00
CA THR A 424 29.66 -10.28 -15.45
C THR A 424 30.39 -10.96 -14.30
N ILE A 425 29.69 -11.12 -13.18
CA ILE A 425 30.16 -11.92 -12.04
C ILE A 425 29.09 -12.96 -11.72
N GLY A 426 29.41 -14.25 -11.81
CA GLY A 426 28.47 -15.33 -11.52
C GLY A 426 28.08 -15.38 -10.03
N GLY A 427 29.00 -15.01 -9.14
CA GLY A 427 28.75 -14.95 -7.69
C GLY A 427 30.06 -14.99 -6.87
N GLY A 428 29.96 -15.43 -5.61
CA GLY A 428 31.11 -15.56 -4.73
C GLY A 428 31.32 -14.39 -3.78
N TYR A 429 32.58 -14.16 -3.37
CA TYR A 429 32.93 -13.17 -2.36
C TYR A 429 34.01 -12.21 -2.84
N CYS A 430 33.78 -10.91 -2.75
CA CYS A 430 34.78 -9.88 -3.10
C CYS A 430 35.36 -10.01 -4.51
N ASN A 431 34.60 -10.45 -5.52
CA ASN A 431 35.10 -10.51 -6.89
C ASN A 431 34.87 -9.16 -7.60
N THR A 432 35.77 -8.80 -8.51
CA THR A 432 35.71 -7.55 -9.27
C THR A 432 35.82 -7.82 -10.78
N ALA A 433 34.88 -7.32 -11.53
CA ALA A 433 34.90 -7.23 -13.00
C ALA A 433 34.80 -5.74 -13.38
N SER A 434 35.94 -5.12 -13.70
CA SER A 434 36.04 -3.65 -13.78
C SER A 434 36.37 -3.09 -15.16
N CYS A 435 36.12 -3.87 -16.22
CA CYS A 435 36.27 -3.39 -17.59
C CYS A 435 35.21 -3.99 -18.52
N ASN A 436 35.15 -3.51 -19.76
CA ASN A 436 34.18 -3.99 -20.78
C ASN A 436 34.31 -5.50 -21.00
N ASN A 437 33.16 -6.19 -20.96
CA ASN A 437 33.07 -7.63 -21.21
C ASN A 437 33.96 -8.49 -20.27
N ALA A 438 34.38 -7.94 -19.13
CA ALA A 438 35.13 -8.71 -18.13
C ALA A 438 34.22 -9.72 -17.43
N THR A 439 34.67 -10.93 -17.25
CA THR A 439 33.87 -12.00 -16.65
C THR A 439 34.61 -12.67 -15.49
N VAL A 440 33.93 -12.83 -14.36
CA VAL A 440 34.35 -13.67 -13.26
C VAL A 440 33.26 -14.69 -12.99
N GLY A 441 33.52 -15.97 -13.19
CA GLY A 441 32.55 -17.05 -12.98
C GLY A 441 32.15 -17.20 -11.50
N GLY A 442 33.04 -16.87 -10.57
CA GLY A 442 32.77 -16.93 -9.13
C GLY A 442 34.04 -17.00 -8.29
N GLY A 443 33.95 -17.58 -7.08
CA GLY A 443 35.08 -17.73 -6.17
C GLY A 443 35.26 -16.56 -5.22
N GLN A 444 36.49 -16.31 -4.81
CA GLN A 444 36.81 -15.29 -3.82
C GLN A 444 37.95 -14.38 -4.28
N GLY A 445 37.75 -13.08 -4.20
CA GLY A 445 38.80 -12.08 -4.41
C GLY A 445 39.39 -12.07 -5.83
N ASN A 446 38.68 -12.57 -6.85
CA ASN A 446 39.15 -12.59 -8.22
C ASN A 446 38.93 -11.21 -8.88
N ILE A 447 39.92 -10.76 -9.67
CA ILE A 447 39.94 -9.45 -10.30
C ILE A 447 40.12 -9.58 -11.82
N ALA A 448 39.07 -9.34 -12.58
CA ALA A 448 39.07 -9.20 -14.04
C ALA A 448 39.04 -7.70 -14.39
N SER A 449 40.20 -7.09 -14.66
CA SER A 449 40.33 -5.63 -14.68
C SER A 449 40.59 -5.00 -16.04
N ASN A 450 40.54 -5.77 -17.11
CA ASN A 450 40.73 -5.24 -18.46
C ASN A 450 39.69 -5.82 -19.45
N GLU A 451 39.70 -5.34 -20.69
CA GLU A 451 38.69 -5.71 -21.70
C GLU A 451 38.75 -7.18 -22.07
N PHE A 452 37.60 -7.82 -22.14
CA PHE A 452 37.44 -9.23 -22.51
C PHE A 452 38.23 -10.20 -21.63
N THR A 453 38.53 -9.82 -20.38
CA THR A 453 39.18 -10.70 -19.44
C THR A 453 38.20 -11.74 -18.89
N THR A 454 38.69 -12.94 -18.67
CA THR A 454 37.90 -14.02 -18.10
C THR A 454 38.62 -14.71 -16.95
N ILE A 455 37.95 -14.83 -15.81
CA ILE A 455 38.37 -15.69 -14.70
C ILE A 455 37.25 -16.70 -14.46
N GLY A 456 37.54 -18.01 -14.63
CA GLY A 456 36.54 -19.05 -14.42
C GLY A 456 36.11 -19.19 -12.96
N GLY A 457 37.00 -18.90 -12.00
CA GLY A 457 36.73 -18.93 -10.57
C GLY A 457 37.98 -19.05 -9.74
N GLY A 458 37.90 -19.60 -8.52
CA GLY A 458 39.02 -19.80 -7.62
C GLY A 458 39.21 -18.69 -6.59
N ASN A 459 40.45 -18.51 -6.13
CA ASN A 459 40.77 -17.58 -5.06
C ASN A 459 41.89 -16.61 -5.46
N ALA A 460 41.66 -15.34 -5.34
CA ALA A 460 42.62 -14.27 -5.56
C ALA A 460 43.35 -14.33 -6.92
N ASN A 461 42.66 -14.74 -7.98
CA ASN A 461 43.22 -14.71 -9.33
C ASN A 461 43.04 -13.32 -9.96
N SER A 462 44.00 -12.91 -10.80
CA SER A 462 44.03 -11.63 -11.48
C SER A 462 44.20 -11.80 -12.99
N ALA A 463 43.23 -11.30 -13.76
CA ALA A 463 43.32 -11.20 -15.20
C ALA A 463 43.25 -9.71 -15.58
N CYS A 464 44.43 -9.12 -15.87
CA CYS A 464 44.57 -7.68 -16.09
C CYS A 464 45.17 -7.30 -17.45
N GLY A 465 45.35 -8.25 -18.36
CA GLY A 465 45.66 -7.99 -19.77
C GLY A 465 44.44 -8.10 -20.64
N ASN A 466 44.26 -7.30 -21.69
CA ASN A 466 43.15 -7.46 -22.60
C ASN A 466 43.11 -8.87 -23.19
N PHE A 467 41.91 -9.46 -23.28
CA PHE A 467 41.71 -10.84 -23.74
C PHE A 467 42.44 -11.90 -22.92
N SER A 468 42.86 -11.56 -21.68
CA SER A 468 43.55 -12.53 -20.83
C SER A 468 42.56 -13.46 -20.13
N THR A 469 42.98 -14.69 -19.88
CA THR A 469 42.16 -15.73 -19.28
C THR A 469 42.89 -16.42 -18.11
N VAL A 470 42.17 -16.59 -17.01
CA VAL A 470 42.54 -17.48 -15.92
C VAL A 470 41.43 -18.49 -15.71
N GLY A 471 41.66 -19.77 -15.98
CA GLY A 471 40.65 -20.82 -15.86
C GLY A 471 40.19 -21.03 -14.41
N GLY A 472 41.06 -20.78 -13.43
CA GLY A 472 40.76 -20.90 -12.00
C GLY A 472 42.00 -21.05 -11.15
N GLY A 473 41.87 -21.68 -9.98
CA GLY A 473 42.98 -21.92 -9.03
C GLY A 473 43.16 -20.81 -8.00
N GLN A 474 44.39 -20.59 -7.56
CA GLN A 474 44.68 -19.63 -6.50
C GLN A 474 45.87 -18.73 -6.85
N ASN A 475 45.73 -17.44 -6.65
CA ASN A 475 46.78 -16.44 -6.84
C ASN A 475 47.45 -16.48 -8.23
N ASN A 476 46.73 -16.80 -9.29
CA ASN A 476 47.24 -16.79 -10.66
C ASN A 476 47.13 -15.39 -11.25
N VAL A 477 48.14 -14.92 -11.97
CA VAL A 477 48.21 -13.57 -12.53
C VAL A 477 48.46 -13.60 -14.03
N SER A 478 47.50 -13.17 -14.81
CA SER A 478 47.53 -13.07 -16.27
C SER A 478 47.49 -11.58 -16.65
N SER A 479 48.62 -10.96 -17.03
CA SER A 479 48.75 -9.50 -16.98
C SER A 479 49.03 -8.79 -18.32
N CYS A 480 49.07 -9.50 -19.45
CA CYS A 480 49.25 -8.88 -20.76
C CYS A 480 48.24 -9.38 -21.79
N TYR A 481 48.29 -8.85 -23.01
CA TYR A 481 47.39 -9.23 -24.12
C TYR A 481 47.42 -10.73 -24.41
N PHE A 482 46.23 -11.35 -24.52
CA PHE A 482 46.04 -12.75 -24.89
C PHE A 482 46.82 -13.75 -24.01
N THR A 483 47.12 -13.39 -22.76
CA THR A 483 47.75 -14.33 -21.82
C THR A 483 46.71 -15.33 -21.29
N THR A 484 47.16 -16.56 -21.10
CA THR A 484 46.30 -17.64 -20.61
C THR A 484 46.94 -18.40 -19.47
N ILE A 485 46.20 -18.57 -18.38
CA ILE A 485 46.56 -19.50 -17.30
C ILE A 485 45.39 -20.49 -17.15
N GLY A 486 45.66 -21.79 -17.37
CA GLY A 486 44.63 -22.82 -17.28
C GLY A 486 44.15 -23.05 -15.85
N GLY A 487 44.99 -22.85 -14.84
CA GLY A 487 44.67 -22.97 -13.43
C GLY A 487 45.92 -23.17 -12.55
N GLY A 488 45.75 -23.81 -11.40
CA GLY A 488 46.85 -24.09 -10.45
C GLY A 488 47.02 -23.00 -9.41
N GLN A 489 48.25 -22.86 -8.89
CA GLN A 489 48.53 -21.95 -7.78
C GLN A 489 49.78 -21.07 -8.07
N ASN A 490 49.64 -19.77 -7.83
CA ASN A 490 50.74 -18.81 -7.95
C ASN A 490 51.39 -18.79 -9.33
N ASN A 491 50.68 -19.07 -10.42
CA ASN A 491 51.21 -19.04 -11.77
C ASN A 491 51.13 -17.61 -12.34
N THR A 492 52.12 -17.23 -13.15
CA THR A 492 52.18 -15.90 -13.75
C THR A 492 52.42 -15.99 -15.26
N ALA A 493 51.52 -15.36 -16.03
CA ALA A 493 51.68 -15.12 -17.46
C ALA A 493 51.74 -13.61 -17.68
N SER A 494 52.95 -13.04 -17.81
CA SER A 494 53.13 -11.59 -17.70
C SER A 494 53.47 -10.86 -19.01
N TYR A 495 53.62 -11.55 -20.10
CA TYR A 495 53.87 -10.92 -21.40
C TYR A 495 52.90 -11.43 -22.49
N CYS A 496 52.76 -10.70 -23.58
CA CYS A 496 51.75 -10.98 -24.59
C CYS A 496 51.84 -12.40 -25.15
N LEU A 497 50.70 -13.07 -25.33
CA LEU A 497 50.52 -14.43 -25.82
C LEU A 497 51.22 -15.49 -24.94
N ALA A 498 51.65 -15.12 -23.72
CA ALA A 498 52.25 -16.09 -22.80
C ALA A 498 51.16 -17.02 -22.23
N THR A 499 51.51 -18.29 -22.08
CA THR A 499 50.60 -19.33 -21.61
C THR A 499 51.22 -20.15 -20.48
N VAL A 500 50.44 -20.34 -19.41
CA VAL A 500 50.71 -21.33 -18.36
C VAL A 500 49.55 -22.31 -18.31
N GLY A 501 49.77 -23.57 -18.66
CA GLY A 501 48.70 -24.57 -18.65
C GLY A 501 48.18 -24.88 -17.24
N GLY A 502 49.03 -24.79 -16.21
CA GLY A 502 48.68 -25.02 -14.82
C GLY A 502 49.88 -25.28 -13.92
N GLY A 503 49.66 -25.98 -12.81
CA GLY A 503 50.71 -26.32 -11.85
C GLY A 503 50.89 -25.27 -10.75
N GLN A 504 52.11 -25.17 -10.22
CA GLN A 504 52.37 -24.29 -9.08
C GLN A 504 53.64 -23.43 -9.32
N ASN A 505 53.54 -22.13 -9.05
CA ASN A 505 54.66 -21.19 -9.12
C ASN A 505 55.34 -21.16 -10.51
N ASN A 506 54.63 -21.38 -11.60
CA ASN A 506 55.15 -21.32 -12.95
C ASN A 506 55.08 -19.91 -13.52
N THR A 507 56.07 -19.51 -14.28
CA THR A 507 56.14 -18.16 -14.88
C THR A 507 56.41 -18.25 -16.38
N ALA A 508 55.52 -17.66 -17.19
CA ALA A 508 55.73 -17.41 -18.61
C ALA A 508 55.79 -15.88 -18.80
N SER A 509 57.00 -15.32 -19.00
CA SER A 509 57.22 -13.87 -18.92
C SER A 509 57.76 -13.22 -20.19
N ALA A 510 57.63 -13.89 -21.32
CA ALA A 510 58.04 -13.33 -22.61
C ALA A 510 57.02 -13.61 -23.71
N LEU A 511 57.13 -12.93 -24.87
CA LEU A 511 56.24 -13.06 -26.01
C LEU A 511 56.18 -14.52 -26.48
N ASN A 512 54.94 -15.06 -26.58
CA ASN A 512 54.68 -16.46 -26.94
C ASN A 512 55.38 -17.50 -26.05
N SER A 513 55.81 -17.14 -24.84
CA SER A 513 56.41 -18.12 -23.93
C SER A 513 55.32 -19.05 -23.36
N THR A 514 55.67 -20.32 -23.17
CA THR A 514 54.72 -21.34 -22.71
C THR A 514 55.31 -22.20 -21.60
N VAL A 515 54.53 -22.35 -20.52
CA VAL A 515 54.77 -23.40 -19.51
C VAL A 515 53.56 -24.31 -19.47
N GLY A 516 53.68 -25.56 -19.90
CA GLY A 516 52.57 -26.52 -19.93
C GLY A 516 52.07 -26.89 -18.52
N GLY A 517 52.97 -26.95 -17.52
CA GLY A 517 52.62 -27.25 -16.14
C GLY A 517 53.83 -27.52 -15.26
N GLY A 518 53.65 -28.29 -14.17
CA GLY A 518 54.67 -28.59 -13.21
C GLY A 518 54.82 -27.58 -12.08
N SER A 519 56.02 -27.41 -11.57
CA SER A 519 56.25 -26.53 -10.42
C SER A 519 57.53 -25.72 -10.55
N TYR A 520 57.46 -24.42 -10.26
CA TYR A 520 58.61 -23.50 -10.31
C TYR A 520 59.34 -23.44 -11.67
N ASN A 521 58.59 -23.62 -12.78
CA ASN A 521 59.17 -23.52 -14.13
C ASN A 521 59.10 -22.08 -14.64
N VAL A 522 60.14 -21.61 -15.32
CA VAL A 522 60.27 -20.24 -15.82
C VAL A 522 60.61 -20.22 -17.31
N ALA A 523 59.68 -19.80 -18.15
CA ALA A 523 59.89 -19.52 -19.58
C ALA A 523 59.98 -18.00 -19.77
N SER A 524 61.18 -17.45 -19.95
CA SER A 524 61.42 -16.02 -19.84
C SER A 524 61.97 -15.35 -21.11
N ASN A 525 61.94 -16.03 -22.25
CA ASN A 525 62.36 -15.44 -23.50
C ASN A 525 61.39 -15.76 -24.64
N LEU A 526 61.54 -15.06 -25.76
CA LEU A 526 60.73 -15.18 -26.98
C LEU A 526 60.60 -16.64 -27.41
N HIS A 527 59.34 -17.12 -27.55
CA HIS A 527 58.97 -18.49 -27.91
C HIS A 527 59.62 -19.58 -27.01
N ALA A 528 60.04 -19.23 -25.80
CA ALA A 528 60.56 -20.23 -24.87
C ALA A 528 59.45 -21.16 -24.38
N MET A 529 59.69 -22.46 -24.35
CA MET A 529 58.70 -23.47 -24.00
C MET A 529 59.21 -24.44 -22.92
N ILE A 530 58.40 -24.67 -21.90
CA ILE A 530 58.58 -25.75 -20.93
C ILE A 530 57.27 -26.57 -20.90
N SER A 531 57.35 -27.87 -21.26
CA SER A 531 56.14 -28.68 -21.22
C SER A 531 55.76 -29.08 -19.79
N GLY A 532 56.73 -29.23 -18.88
CA GLY A 532 56.46 -29.52 -17.47
C GLY A 532 57.73 -29.77 -16.66
N GLY A 533 57.59 -30.43 -15.51
CA GLY A 533 58.72 -30.74 -14.59
C GLY A 533 58.80 -29.79 -13.41
N ILE A 534 59.97 -29.73 -12.77
CA ILE A 534 60.19 -28.95 -11.54
C ILE A 534 61.41 -28.06 -11.69
N CYS A 535 61.32 -26.79 -11.36
CA CYS A 535 62.46 -25.86 -11.33
C CYS A 535 63.24 -25.75 -12.65
N ASN A 536 62.55 -25.87 -13.79
CA ASN A 536 63.21 -25.72 -15.10
C ASN A 536 63.17 -24.26 -15.57
N THR A 537 64.21 -23.79 -16.23
CA THR A 537 64.27 -22.41 -16.74
C THR A 537 64.64 -22.42 -18.25
N ALA A 538 63.72 -21.95 -19.07
CA ALA A 538 63.95 -21.72 -20.49
C ALA A 538 64.05 -20.19 -20.73
N SER A 539 65.31 -19.72 -20.80
CA SER A 539 65.64 -18.30 -20.95
C SER A 539 66.35 -17.97 -22.27
N GLY A 540 66.56 -18.95 -23.13
CA GLY A 540 66.97 -18.74 -24.52
C GLY A 540 65.82 -18.46 -25.46
N CYS A 541 66.05 -17.69 -26.52
CA CYS A 541 65.08 -17.45 -27.56
C CYS A 541 64.85 -18.77 -28.34
N TYR A 542 63.56 -19.15 -28.49
CA TYR A 542 63.12 -20.45 -29.07
C TYR A 542 63.67 -21.67 -28.31
N SER A 543 63.97 -21.52 -27.03
CA SER A 543 64.42 -22.63 -26.21
C SER A 543 63.32 -23.55 -25.76
N VAL A 544 63.55 -24.86 -25.68
CA VAL A 544 62.51 -25.84 -25.29
C VAL A 544 63.06 -26.75 -24.18
N ILE A 545 62.22 -26.91 -23.12
CA ILE A 545 62.49 -27.96 -22.11
C ILE A 545 61.22 -28.84 -22.05
N VAL A 546 61.31 -30.11 -22.42
CA VAL A 546 60.18 -31.03 -22.41
C VAL A 546 59.83 -31.42 -20.98
N GLY A 547 60.78 -31.54 -20.06
CA GLY A 547 60.47 -31.84 -18.67
C GLY A 547 61.72 -32.06 -17.85
N GLY A 548 61.63 -32.77 -16.71
CA GLY A 548 62.66 -33.04 -15.78
C GLY A 548 62.77 -32.05 -14.62
N THR A 549 63.94 -31.95 -14.01
CA THR A 549 64.11 -31.15 -12.81
C THR A 549 65.38 -30.28 -12.91
N THR A 550 65.29 -29.01 -12.54
CA THR A 550 66.37 -28.05 -12.49
C THR A 550 67.22 -27.93 -13.79
N ASN A 551 66.53 -28.06 -14.95
CA ASN A 551 67.13 -27.88 -16.25
C ASN A 551 67.10 -26.40 -16.67
N ILE A 552 68.20 -25.93 -17.28
CA ILE A 552 68.39 -24.56 -17.75
C ILE A 552 68.69 -24.54 -19.23
N SER A 553 67.71 -24.08 -20.05
CA SER A 553 67.94 -23.83 -21.47
C SER A 553 68.04 -22.32 -21.71
N ASN A 554 69.31 -21.80 -21.59
CA ASN A 554 69.57 -20.35 -21.67
C ASN A 554 70.12 -19.91 -23.02
N SER A 555 70.17 -20.79 -23.99
CA SER A 555 70.66 -20.54 -25.34
C SER A 555 69.61 -20.55 -26.41
N ALA A 556 69.79 -19.80 -27.47
CA ALA A 556 68.82 -19.75 -28.57
C ALA A 556 68.78 -21.08 -29.35
N PHE A 557 67.52 -21.42 -29.81
CA PHE A 557 67.20 -22.60 -30.58
C PHE A 557 67.67 -23.92 -29.97
N SER A 558 67.77 -23.97 -28.62
CA SER A 558 68.28 -25.11 -27.88
C SER A 558 67.14 -25.86 -27.15
N GLY A 559 67.31 -27.17 -26.98
CA GLY A 559 66.35 -28.04 -26.36
C GLY A 559 66.97 -28.96 -25.26
N ILE A 560 66.16 -29.24 -24.22
CA ILE A 560 66.43 -30.26 -23.21
C ILE A 560 65.22 -31.20 -23.16
N LEU A 561 65.43 -32.48 -23.54
CA LEU A 561 64.29 -33.43 -23.63
C LEU A 561 63.89 -34.03 -22.27
N GLY A 562 64.67 -33.81 -21.22
CA GLY A 562 64.37 -34.29 -19.86
C GLY A 562 65.58 -34.44 -18.99
N GLY A 563 65.51 -35.27 -17.93
CA GLY A 563 66.58 -35.45 -16.95
C GLY A 563 66.59 -34.35 -15.92
N HIS A 564 67.77 -34.21 -15.28
CA HIS A 564 67.95 -33.22 -14.23
C HIS A 564 69.35 -32.53 -14.33
N ASN A 565 69.39 -31.27 -13.85
CA ASN A 565 70.57 -30.44 -13.79
C ASN A 565 71.29 -30.28 -15.16
N ASN A 566 70.54 -30.20 -16.26
CA ASN A 566 71.09 -29.95 -17.59
C ASN A 566 71.19 -28.45 -17.87
N THR A 567 72.23 -27.96 -18.50
CA THR A 567 72.37 -26.57 -18.94
C THR A 567 72.96 -26.45 -20.35
N THR A 568 72.29 -25.61 -21.18
CA THR A 568 72.79 -25.31 -22.54
C THR A 568 73.96 -24.31 -22.52
N ASN A 569 74.27 -23.70 -21.36
CA ASN A 569 75.42 -22.90 -21.04
C ASN A 569 75.82 -21.84 -22.10
N ASN A 570 74.77 -21.12 -22.63
CA ASN A 570 74.89 -20.09 -23.66
C ASN A 570 75.36 -20.55 -25.04
N PHE A 571 75.49 -21.86 -25.31
CA PHE A 571 75.74 -22.39 -26.65
C PHE A 571 74.47 -22.62 -27.41
N ASN A 572 74.29 -21.97 -28.58
CA ASN A 572 73.07 -22.05 -29.39
C ASN A 572 72.97 -23.37 -30.15
N GLU A 573 71.70 -23.73 -30.54
CA GLU A 573 71.43 -24.94 -31.31
C GLU A 573 71.84 -26.23 -30.63
N VAL A 574 71.74 -26.28 -29.33
CA VAL A 574 72.12 -27.44 -28.48
C VAL A 574 70.91 -28.29 -28.15
N MET A 575 71.08 -29.62 -28.20
CA MET A 575 70.10 -30.59 -27.69
C MET A 575 70.68 -31.43 -26.58
N LEU A 576 70.00 -31.48 -25.40
CA LEU A 576 70.46 -32.29 -24.27
C LEU A 576 69.49 -33.43 -23.96
N LEU A 577 70.02 -34.69 -23.95
CA LEU A 577 69.28 -35.91 -23.60
C LEU A 577 70.03 -36.65 -22.46
N GLY A 578 69.55 -36.45 -21.25
CA GLY A 578 70.20 -37.10 -20.09
C GLY A 578 70.11 -36.27 -18.82
N SER A 579 71.05 -36.46 -17.93
CA SER A 579 71.12 -35.73 -16.66
C SER A 579 72.51 -35.24 -16.37
N ASN A 580 72.62 -34.09 -15.69
CA ASN A 580 73.92 -33.46 -15.34
C ASN A 580 74.76 -33.11 -16.58
N LEU A 581 74.09 -32.78 -17.72
CA LEU A 581 74.75 -32.38 -18.95
C LEU A 581 74.97 -30.86 -18.98
N THR A 582 76.17 -30.42 -19.28
CA THR A 582 76.49 -29.02 -19.55
C THR A 582 77.08 -28.92 -20.97
N ALA A 583 76.40 -28.09 -21.81
CA ALA A 583 76.96 -27.87 -23.14
C ALA A 583 78.25 -27.07 -23.07
N ASP A 584 79.24 -27.44 -23.90
CA ASP A 584 80.51 -26.77 -24.06
C ASP A 584 80.78 -26.39 -25.51
N ILE A 585 79.88 -26.74 -26.44
CA ILE A 585 79.99 -26.44 -27.87
C ILE A 585 78.59 -26.25 -28.45
N ALA A 586 78.41 -25.33 -29.41
CA ALA A 586 77.17 -25.07 -30.13
C ALA A 586 76.91 -26.12 -31.21
N CYS A 587 75.69 -26.14 -31.76
CA CYS A 587 75.23 -26.99 -32.86
C CYS A 587 75.39 -28.49 -32.59
N THR A 588 75.23 -28.94 -31.33
CA THR A 588 75.57 -30.31 -30.90
C THR A 588 74.46 -30.93 -30.03
N THR A 589 74.32 -32.27 -30.18
CA THR A 589 73.49 -33.06 -29.29
C THR A 589 74.32 -33.78 -28.23
N PHE A 590 74.12 -33.53 -26.95
CA PHE A 590 74.74 -34.21 -25.83
C PHE A 590 73.84 -35.31 -25.30
N VAL A 591 74.38 -36.50 -25.09
CA VAL A 591 73.65 -37.67 -24.59
C VAL A 591 74.48 -38.37 -23.55
N ASN A 592 73.90 -38.73 -22.37
CA ASN A 592 74.63 -39.53 -21.37
C ASN A 592 75.01 -40.96 -21.87
N ASN A 593 73.97 -41.64 -22.39
CA ASN A 593 74.11 -43.00 -22.90
C ASN A 593 73.29 -43.14 -24.20
N LEU A 594 73.99 -43.43 -25.32
CA LEU A 594 73.34 -43.68 -26.61
C LEU A 594 73.35 -45.19 -26.85
N SER A 595 72.13 -45.76 -26.98
CA SER A 595 71.99 -47.15 -27.47
C SER A 595 71.36 -47.12 -28.85
N ILE A 596 72.10 -47.47 -29.85
CA ILE A 596 71.59 -47.51 -31.21
C ILE A 596 71.28 -48.97 -31.57
N LYS A 597 70.02 -49.30 -31.80
CA LYS A 597 69.57 -50.60 -32.28
C LYS A 597 69.48 -50.57 -33.81
N ASN A 598 69.81 -51.72 -34.39
CA ASN A 598 69.78 -51.91 -35.84
C ASN A 598 70.72 -50.96 -36.61
N ILE A 599 71.92 -50.81 -36.09
CA ILE A 599 72.98 -50.08 -36.81
C ILE A 599 73.28 -50.87 -38.10
N PRO A 600 73.21 -50.24 -39.26
CA PRO A 600 73.60 -50.91 -40.50
C PRO A 600 75.01 -51.44 -40.42
N THR A 601 75.24 -52.67 -40.87
CA THR A 601 76.55 -53.32 -40.88
C THR A 601 77.28 -53.14 -42.20
N SER A 602 76.73 -52.36 -43.11
CA SER A 602 77.33 -51.97 -44.37
C SER A 602 77.03 -50.48 -44.64
N ASN A 603 77.94 -49.76 -45.20
CA ASN A 603 77.81 -48.38 -45.64
C ASN A 603 77.10 -48.23 -47.01
N THR A 604 76.85 -49.34 -47.70
CA THR A 604 76.28 -49.33 -49.04
C THR A 604 74.83 -48.74 -49.06
N GLY A 605 74.63 -47.64 -49.80
CA GLY A 605 73.34 -46.97 -49.93
C GLY A 605 72.96 -46.06 -48.75
N LEU A 606 73.81 -45.86 -47.81
CA LEU A 606 73.60 -44.88 -46.74
C LEU A 606 74.06 -43.50 -47.21
N PRO A 607 73.33 -42.42 -46.83
CA PRO A 607 73.77 -41.06 -47.13
C PRO A 607 75.03 -40.66 -46.39
N SER A 608 75.83 -39.69 -46.94
CA SER A 608 76.96 -39.08 -46.28
C SER A 608 76.57 -38.56 -44.88
N GLY A 609 77.41 -38.84 -43.87
CA GLY A 609 77.15 -38.51 -42.48
C GLY A 609 76.32 -39.57 -41.69
N ALA A 610 75.82 -40.64 -42.33
CA ALA A 610 75.17 -41.74 -41.63
C ALA A 610 76.10 -42.58 -40.81
N VAL A 611 75.67 -43.12 -39.68
CA VAL A 611 76.51 -44.02 -38.78
C VAL A 611 76.21 -45.47 -39.15
N TRP A 612 77.23 -46.25 -39.32
CA TRP A 612 77.17 -47.70 -39.57
C TRP A 612 78.20 -48.44 -38.68
N SER A 613 78.11 -49.74 -38.60
CA SER A 613 79.00 -50.54 -37.79
C SER A 613 79.91 -51.37 -38.69
N ASN A 614 81.21 -51.16 -38.58
CA ASN A 614 82.19 -51.93 -39.26
C ASN A 614 82.88 -52.87 -38.23
N GLY A 615 82.43 -54.11 -38.18
CA GLY A 615 83.05 -55.10 -37.27
C GLY A 615 82.94 -54.74 -35.78
N GLY A 616 81.91 -53.95 -35.35
CA GLY A 616 81.76 -53.49 -33.94
C GLY A 616 82.31 -52.11 -33.67
N VAL A 617 82.91 -51.46 -34.64
CA VAL A 617 83.34 -50.05 -34.57
C VAL A 617 82.34 -49.20 -35.27
N LEU A 618 81.93 -48.09 -34.68
CA LEU A 618 81.02 -47.10 -35.30
C LEU A 618 81.83 -46.20 -36.24
N GLU A 619 81.45 -46.18 -37.49
CA GLU A 619 82.00 -45.29 -38.51
C GLU A 619 80.94 -44.39 -39.11
N ILE A 620 81.40 -43.23 -39.64
CA ILE A 620 80.49 -42.28 -40.35
C ILE A 620 80.73 -42.48 -41.84
N VAL A 621 79.64 -42.55 -42.60
CA VAL A 621 79.72 -42.58 -44.05
C VAL A 621 80.37 -41.27 -44.56
N PRO A 622 81.45 -41.29 -45.28
CA PRO A 622 82.06 -40.07 -45.78
C PRO A 622 81.21 -39.20 -46.63
#